data_c6f70f7beb7a1794007cf60f3510c073
#
_entry.id   c6f70f7beb7a1794007cf60f3510c073
#
_cell.length_a   1.000
_cell.length_b   1.000
_cell.length_c   1.000
_cell.angle_alpha   90.00
_cell.angle_beta   90.00
_cell.angle_gamma   90.00
#
_symmetry.space_group_name_H-M   'P 1'
#
loop_
_entity.id
_entity.type
_entity.pdbx_description
1 polymer ?
#
loop_
_entity_poly.entity_id
_entity_poly.type
_entity_poly.pdbx_seq_one_letter_code
_entity_poly.pdbx_strand_id
1 'polypeptide(L)'
;MLGKNDTESAKSIISSDMKIKGKISADGDLVLLGSVVGDIKCHSLSVEDTGTLKGNIDADVVTVSGKCDGQVSGEIVSIKSSGKITGEVFYENISIEEGAIVEAQVGKRKNKQINK
;
A
#
# COMPACT_ATOMS: atom_id res chain seq x y z
N MET A 1 -20.96 6.45 -20.34
CA MET A 1 -20.47 6.04 -20.24
C MET A 1 -19.87 6.06 -19.96
N LEU A 2 -19.80 5.80 -19.81
CA LEU A 2 -19.12 5.45 -19.62
C LEU A 2 -18.35 5.07 -19.42
N GLY A 3 -18.17 4.82 -19.36
CA GLY A 3 -17.44 4.12 -19.28
C GLY A 3 -16.72 3.97 -19.39
N LYS A 4 -16.53 4.02 -19.79
CA LYS A 4 -15.66 3.63 -19.97
C LYS A 4 -14.73 3.88 -19.77
N ASN A 5 -14.42 4.16 -19.59
CA ASN A 5 -13.45 4.28 -19.47
C ASN A 5 -12.74 4.15 -19.07
N ASP A 6 -12.65 3.89 -18.91
CA ASP A 6 -11.99 3.41 -18.53
C ASP A 6 -10.98 2.92 -18.78
N THR A 7 -10.99 2.56 -19.27
CA THR A 7 -9.87 2.01 -19.79
C THR A 7 -8.64 2.57 -19.32
N GLU A 8 -8.53 3.70 -19.10
CA GLU A 8 -7.41 4.26 -18.48
C GLU A 8 -7.25 3.75 -17.12
N SER A 9 -6.14 3.85 -16.55
CA SER A 9 -5.95 3.42 -15.19
C SER A 9 -6.89 4.17 -14.30
N ALA A 10 -7.67 3.44 -13.57
CA ALA A 10 -8.54 4.05 -12.58
C ALA A 10 -7.70 4.44 -11.38
N LYS A 11 -7.74 5.69 -11.01
CA LYS A 11 -7.02 6.17 -9.86
C LYS A 11 -8.02 6.69 -8.84
N SER A 12 -7.99 6.14 -7.65
CA SER A 12 -8.86 6.56 -6.57
C SER A 12 -8.04 7.30 -5.54
N ILE A 13 -8.62 8.34 -4.98
CA ILE A 13 -7.92 9.17 -4.01
C ILE A 13 -8.76 9.27 -2.75
N ILE A 14 -8.13 8.97 -1.61
CA ILE A 14 -8.76 9.17 -0.32
C ILE A 14 -8.17 10.44 0.26
N SER A 15 -8.99 11.46 0.35
CA SER A 15 -8.55 12.79 0.75
C SER A 15 -8.10 12.84 2.20
N SER A 16 -7.32 13.86 2.53
CA SER A 16 -6.71 13.95 3.85
C SER A 16 -7.72 14.11 4.99
N ASP A 17 -8.93 14.55 4.70
CA ASP A 17 -9.95 14.68 5.73
C ASP A 17 -10.86 13.45 5.82
N MET A 18 -10.57 12.39 5.06
CA MET A 18 -11.39 11.19 5.08
C MET A 18 -10.84 10.16 6.02
N LYS A 19 -11.73 9.48 6.71
CA LYS A 19 -11.38 8.35 7.55
C LYS A 19 -12.28 7.20 7.15
N ILE A 20 -11.68 6.07 6.85
CA ILE A 20 -12.41 4.92 6.35
C ILE A 20 -12.10 3.73 7.23
N LYS A 21 -13.12 2.99 7.61
CA LYS A 21 -12.97 1.73 8.32
C LYS A 21 -13.63 0.66 7.50
N GLY A 22 -12.92 -0.43 7.28
CA GLY A 22 -13.47 -1.56 6.56
C GLY A 22 -12.54 -2.04 5.47
N LYS A 23 -13.11 -2.66 4.45
CA LYS A 23 -12.33 -3.22 3.38
C LYS A 23 -12.46 -2.36 2.13
N ILE A 24 -11.34 -2.15 1.48
CA ILE A 24 -11.30 -1.41 0.23
C ILE A 24 -10.73 -2.31 -0.83
N SER A 25 -11.41 -2.42 -1.95
CA SER A 25 -10.94 -3.21 -3.07
C SER A 25 -11.02 -2.33 -4.32
N ALA A 26 -9.92 -2.22 -5.03
CA ALA A 26 -9.86 -1.45 -6.26
C ALA A 26 -9.02 -2.21 -7.26
N ASP A 27 -9.37 -2.10 -8.54
CA ASP A 27 -8.60 -2.78 -9.56
C ASP A 27 -7.42 -1.95 -10.04
N GLY A 28 -7.43 -0.68 -9.79
CA GLY A 28 -6.38 0.21 -10.28
C GLY A 28 -5.55 0.78 -9.16
N ASP A 29 -5.22 2.03 -9.28
CA ASP A 29 -4.32 2.70 -8.35
C ASP A 29 -5.11 3.41 -7.26
N LEU A 30 -4.58 3.38 -6.05
CA LEU A 30 -5.20 4.04 -4.91
C LEU A 30 -4.18 4.94 -4.25
N VAL A 31 -4.54 6.19 -4.06
CA VAL A 31 -3.69 7.17 -3.40
C VAL A 31 -4.33 7.51 -2.06
N LEU A 32 -3.58 7.33 -0.98
CA LEU A 32 -4.10 7.53 0.36
C LEU A 32 -3.48 8.77 0.98
N LEU A 33 -4.30 9.78 1.17
CA LEU A 33 -3.89 11.00 1.85
C LEU A 33 -4.53 11.09 3.23
N GLY A 34 -5.56 10.31 3.48
CA GLY A 34 -6.29 10.32 4.74
C GLY A 34 -5.97 9.09 5.57
N SER A 35 -6.94 8.61 6.33
CA SER A 35 -6.76 7.50 7.25
C SER A 35 -7.63 6.31 6.87
N VAL A 36 -7.06 5.13 6.91
CA VAL A 36 -7.79 3.90 6.67
C VAL A 36 -7.45 2.90 7.77
N VAL A 37 -8.48 2.29 8.32
CA VAL A 37 -8.33 1.18 9.26
C VAL A 37 -9.06 -0.01 8.65
N GLY A 38 -8.33 -1.03 8.29
CA GLY A 38 -8.91 -2.23 7.68
C GLY A 38 -8.01 -2.79 6.61
N ASP A 39 -8.62 -3.47 5.64
CA ASP A 39 -7.86 -4.15 4.61
C ASP A 39 -7.97 -3.41 3.29
N ILE A 40 -6.87 -3.34 2.57
CA ILE A 40 -6.85 -2.74 1.25
C ILE A 40 -6.30 -3.75 0.26
N LYS A 41 -7.00 -3.91 -0.84
CA LYS A 41 -6.53 -4.72 -1.95
C LYS A 41 -6.64 -3.90 -3.22
N CYS A 42 -5.54 -3.71 -3.91
CA CYS A 42 -5.53 -2.93 -5.13
C CYS A 42 -4.31 -3.31 -5.97
N HIS A 43 -4.18 -2.70 -7.13
CA HIS A 43 -3.02 -2.94 -7.97
C HIS A 43 -1.83 -2.14 -7.45
N SER A 44 -2.02 -0.87 -7.21
CA SER A 44 -0.94 0.01 -6.76
C SER A 44 -1.46 0.91 -5.64
N LEU A 45 -0.76 0.92 -4.53
CA LEU A 45 -1.13 1.75 -3.40
C LEU A 45 -0.01 2.74 -3.12
N SER A 46 -0.38 4.00 -3.01
CA SER A 46 0.55 5.04 -2.63
C SER A 46 0.03 5.69 -1.35
N VAL A 47 0.77 5.55 -0.26
CA VAL A 47 0.44 6.19 1.00
C VAL A 47 1.27 7.46 1.06
N GLU A 48 0.61 8.61 0.92
CA GLU A 48 1.30 9.89 0.90
C GLU A 48 1.68 10.30 2.31
N ASP A 49 2.44 11.36 2.43
CA ASP A 49 2.98 11.75 3.73
C ASP A 49 1.93 12.11 4.76
N THR A 50 0.71 12.47 4.35
CA THR A 50 -0.38 12.68 5.30
C THR A 50 -1.21 11.42 5.49
N GLY A 51 -0.91 10.34 4.77
CA GLY A 51 -1.68 9.11 4.85
C GLY A 51 -1.32 8.27 6.04
N THR A 52 -2.31 7.59 6.59
CA THR A 52 -2.11 6.68 7.72
C THR A 52 -2.95 5.43 7.44
N LEU A 53 -2.33 4.28 7.58
CA LEU A 53 -3.03 3.03 7.37
C LEU A 53 -2.76 2.09 8.51
N LYS A 54 -3.82 1.48 9.01
CA LYS A 54 -3.71 0.40 9.99
C LYS A 54 -4.47 -0.78 9.46
N GLY A 55 -3.81 -1.90 9.31
CA GLY A 55 -4.44 -3.13 8.83
C GLY A 55 -3.59 -3.82 7.80
N ASN A 56 -4.25 -4.52 6.89
CA ASN A 56 -3.55 -5.34 5.92
C ASN A 56 -3.61 -4.70 4.55
N ILE A 57 -2.49 -4.75 3.84
CA ILE A 57 -2.40 -4.27 2.48
C ILE A 57 -1.99 -5.42 1.58
N ASP A 58 -2.71 -5.60 0.48
CA ASP A 58 -2.33 -6.55 -0.55
C ASP A 58 -2.39 -5.80 -1.88
N ALA A 59 -1.23 -5.52 -2.43
CA ALA A 59 -1.15 -4.79 -3.68
C ALA A 59 0.10 -5.25 -4.44
N ASP A 60 0.11 -5.05 -5.74
CA ASP A 60 1.29 -5.39 -6.52
C ASP A 60 2.41 -4.39 -6.27
N VAL A 61 2.06 -3.13 -6.19
CA VAL A 61 3.04 -2.07 -5.94
C VAL A 61 2.60 -1.27 -4.74
N VAL A 62 3.48 -1.10 -3.77
CA VAL A 62 3.19 -0.33 -2.57
C VAL A 62 4.27 0.73 -2.42
N THR A 63 3.86 1.98 -2.31
CA THR A 63 4.76 3.09 -2.06
C THR A 63 4.32 3.76 -0.77
N VAL A 64 5.22 3.90 0.17
CA VAL A 64 4.90 4.43 1.48
C VAL A 64 5.70 5.69 1.73
N SER A 65 5.01 6.82 1.79
CA SER A 65 5.60 8.09 2.22
C SER A 65 5.00 8.55 3.55
N GLY A 66 3.95 7.88 4.00
CA GLY A 66 3.28 8.17 5.27
C GLY A 66 3.49 7.06 6.26
N LYS A 67 2.45 6.73 7.00
CA LYS A 67 2.55 5.73 8.07
C LYS A 67 1.72 4.51 7.76
N CYS A 68 2.31 3.34 7.93
CA CYS A 68 1.61 2.08 7.79
C CYS A 68 1.86 1.23 9.02
N ASP A 69 0.80 0.67 9.58
CA ASP A 69 0.90 -0.19 10.73
C ASP A 69 0.08 -1.44 10.44
N GLY A 70 0.74 -2.58 10.41
CA GLY A 70 0.09 -3.84 10.13
C GLY A 70 0.87 -4.67 9.15
N GLN A 71 0.17 -5.40 8.28
CA GLN A 71 0.81 -6.32 7.37
C GLN A 71 0.73 -5.77 5.95
N VAL A 72 1.87 -5.67 5.31
CA VAL A 72 1.97 -5.19 3.94
C VAL A 72 2.47 -6.33 3.07
N SER A 73 1.77 -6.62 2.00
CA SER A 73 2.18 -7.64 1.06
C SER A 73 2.18 -7.04 -0.34
N GLY A 74 3.31 -7.07 -1.00
CA GLY A 74 3.41 -6.52 -2.33
C GLY A 74 4.54 -7.14 -3.12
N GLU A 75 4.46 -7.01 -4.43
CA GLU A 75 5.52 -7.47 -5.29
C GLU A 75 6.67 -6.48 -5.24
N ILE A 76 6.36 -5.22 -5.35
CA ILE A 76 7.34 -4.14 -5.27
C ILE A 76 6.93 -3.21 -4.13
N VAL A 77 7.80 -3.06 -3.15
CA VAL A 77 7.52 -2.20 -2.01
C VAL A 77 8.60 -1.12 -1.97
N SER A 78 8.19 0.14 -2.00
CA SER A 78 9.11 1.27 -1.93
C SER A 78 8.76 2.10 -0.71
N ILE A 79 9.72 2.31 0.17
CA ILE A 79 9.51 3.13 1.35
C ILE A 79 10.32 4.39 1.16
N LYS A 80 9.62 5.52 1.09
CA LYS A 80 10.26 6.80 0.82
C LYS A 80 10.82 7.39 2.12
N SER A 81 11.60 8.43 1.98
CA SER A 81 12.32 8.99 3.12
C SER A 81 11.41 9.45 4.25
N SER A 82 10.18 9.84 3.96
CA SER A 82 9.24 10.25 4.99
C SER A 82 8.37 9.11 5.49
N GLY A 83 8.57 7.90 4.97
CA GLY A 83 7.72 6.77 5.30
C GLY A 83 8.09 6.11 6.61
N LYS A 84 7.09 5.53 7.24
CA LYS A 84 7.29 4.75 8.45
C LYS A 84 6.39 3.52 8.39
N ILE A 85 6.98 2.37 8.61
CA ILE A 85 6.24 1.10 8.62
C ILE A 85 6.49 0.39 9.92
N THR A 86 5.41 -0.11 10.54
CA THR A 86 5.50 -0.98 11.70
C THR A 86 4.67 -2.22 11.41
N GLY A 87 5.09 -3.36 11.92
CA GLY A 87 4.38 -4.61 11.74
C GLY A 87 5.17 -5.59 10.90
N GLU A 88 4.60 -6.01 9.77
CA GLU A 88 5.25 -6.99 8.90
C GLU A 88 5.17 -6.54 7.46
N VAL A 89 6.24 -6.78 6.72
CA VAL A 89 6.29 -6.44 5.29
C VAL A 89 6.76 -7.67 4.53
N PHE A 90 5.96 -8.09 3.55
CA PHE A 90 6.33 -9.17 2.66
C PHE A 90 6.46 -8.63 1.25
N TYR A 91 7.57 -8.95 0.59
CA TYR A 91 7.87 -8.35 -0.69
C TYR A 91 8.63 -9.31 -1.59
N GLU A 92 8.66 -9.01 -2.87
CA GLU A 92 9.60 -9.65 -3.79
C GLU A 92 10.78 -8.73 -4.03
N ASN A 93 10.51 -7.44 -4.19
CA ASN A 93 11.55 -6.43 -4.30
C ASN A 93 11.22 -5.28 -3.36
N ILE A 94 12.21 -4.82 -2.62
CA ILE A 94 11.99 -3.73 -1.68
C ILE A 94 13.06 -2.67 -1.88
N SER A 95 12.65 -1.42 -1.77
CA SER A 95 13.54 -0.29 -1.83
C SER A 95 13.24 0.61 -0.64
N ILE A 96 14.25 0.94 0.13
CA ILE A 96 14.08 1.79 1.31
C ILE A 96 15.00 2.99 1.14
N GLU A 97 14.40 4.16 1.11
CA GLU A 97 15.18 5.39 0.97
C GLU A 97 15.78 5.79 2.31
N GLU A 98 16.86 6.53 2.21
CA GLU A 98 17.51 7.03 3.41
C GLU A 98 16.56 7.94 4.17
N GLY A 99 16.48 7.77 5.46
CA GLY A 99 15.54 8.54 6.28
C GLY A 99 14.27 7.80 6.63
N ALA A 100 13.94 6.77 5.86
CA ALA A 100 12.74 5.98 6.13
C ALA A 100 12.89 5.20 7.43
N ILE A 101 11.79 4.98 8.12
CA ILE A 101 11.79 4.23 9.37
C ILE A 101 11.05 2.93 9.15
N VAL A 102 11.73 1.82 9.37
CA VAL A 102 11.14 0.51 9.22
C VAL A 102 11.32 -0.23 10.54
N GLU A 103 10.23 -0.27 11.32
CA GLU A 103 10.22 -0.98 12.59
C GLU A 103 9.33 -2.19 12.42
N ALA A 104 9.69 -3.04 11.47
CA ALA A 104 8.85 -4.13 11.08
C ALA A 104 9.69 -5.34 10.77
N GLN A 105 9.05 -6.49 10.78
CA GLN A 105 9.68 -7.68 10.27
C GLN A 105 9.54 -7.68 8.77
N VAL A 106 10.66 -7.84 8.09
CA VAL A 106 10.70 -7.73 6.64
C VAL A 106 11.10 -9.09 6.10
N GLY A 107 10.29 -9.65 5.24
CA GLY A 107 10.57 -10.94 4.67
C GLY A 107 10.15 -11.02 3.23
N LYS A 108 10.73 -11.98 2.52
CA LYS A 108 10.35 -12.17 1.14
C LYS A 108 8.99 -12.81 1.06
N ARG A 109 8.18 -12.30 0.14
CA ARG A 109 6.87 -12.84 -0.12
C ARG A 109 7.02 -14.22 -0.71
N LYS A 110 6.28 -15.18 -0.19
CA LYS A 110 6.33 -16.49 -0.73
C LYS A 110 5.53 -16.57 -1.99
N ASN A 111 6.18 -17.13 -3.00
CA ASN A 111 5.49 -17.31 -4.23
C ASN A 111 4.72 -18.60 -4.20
N LYS A 112 3.46 -18.56 -4.38
CA LYS A 112 2.68 -19.73 -4.29
C LYS A 112 2.96 -20.72 -5.32
N GLN A 113 3.43 -20.36 -6.41
CA GLN A 113 3.73 -21.26 -7.39
C GLN A 113 4.87 -22.03 -7.16
N ILE A 114 5.60 -21.83 -6.49
CA ILE A 114 6.75 -22.53 -6.44
C ILE A 114 6.83 -23.75 -6.11
N ASN A 115 6.63 -23.83 -6.23
CA ASN A 115 6.88 -24.70 -6.08
C ASN A 115 7.52 -25.23 -6.28
N LYS A 116 7.68 -25.23 -6.25
CA LYS A 116 8.34 -25.69 -6.33
C LYS A 116 8.70 -25.89 -6.29
#